data_428192661c46b3629a2108359a90316e
#
_entry.id   428192661c46b3629a2108359a90316e
#
_cell.length_a   1.000
_cell.length_b   1.000
_cell.length_c   1.000
_cell.angle_alpha   90.00
_cell.angle_beta   90.00
_cell.angle_gamma   90.00
#
_symmetry.space_group_name_H-M   'P 1'
#
loop_
_entity.id
_entity.type
_entity.pdbx_description
1 polymer ?
#
loop_
_entity_poly.entity_id
_entity_poly.type
_entity_poly.pdbx_seq_one_letter_code
_entity_poly.pdbx_strand_id
1 'polypeptide(L)'
;HARKWRLVFSRSGLIYPKLNSSEGQQSDLGPLDDITPFGRAFLKADTYPAIQEFFLRAMSVEQVAVNKGTSHFSPLRWILAIMVELEKRTGTSELSRIEFALWGHTTTPEDGLSNVVDKILDLRKRRSTASSKNVFDKNEIKLRGKDYKGKSGNFVDYADMNMRYLRISGVLQRKGRGLIIAPAKHLLAEALAKSTVSTRPLIDEYRLLCNGAPLPTDNENVAKSVLNDLMRQMKERRIAFDISDLPLDTPAEINIARRRLESIIAQTDEIQYAQAQCDQWKEISDYMSLLIKGGGKTVYDEDNAIEVPKDETPAYLEWTLWRASLAIDHLVNMPYEVRGFKLDSDFMPVSAAGGGKGDLYCEFEDFTIL
;
A
#
# COMPACT_ATOMS: atom_id res chain seq x y z
N HIS A 1 -23.21 -9.34 -2.18
CA HIS A 1 -22.20 -8.25 -2.06
C HIS A 1 -22.27 -7.53 -0.70
N ALA A 2 -23.44 -7.20 -0.14
CA ALA A 2 -23.59 -6.46 1.14
C ALA A 2 -22.81 -7.08 2.32
N ARG A 3 -22.84 -8.42 2.49
CA ARG A 3 -22.10 -9.12 3.55
C ARG A 3 -20.58 -8.91 3.45
N LYS A 4 -20.02 -8.84 2.25
CA LYS A 4 -18.58 -8.61 2.04
C LYS A 4 -18.19 -7.18 2.41
N TRP A 5 -18.97 -6.19 2.00
CA TRP A 5 -18.77 -4.79 2.35
C TRP A 5 -18.86 -4.56 3.85
N ARG A 6 -19.87 -5.14 4.50
CA ARG A 6 -19.98 -5.07 5.96
C ARG A 6 -18.72 -5.60 6.65
N LEU A 7 -18.18 -6.74 6.19
CA LEU A 7 -16.95 -7.30 6.76
C LEU A 7 -15.77 -6.35 6.59
N VAL A 8 -15.61 -5.73 5.42
CA VAL A 8 -14.53 -4.75 5.17
C VAL A 8 -14.68 -3.54 6.08
N PHE A 9 -15.85 -2.95 6.16
CA PHE A 9 -16.09 -1.77 6.99
C PHE A 9 -15.91 -2.05 8.48
N SER A 10 -16.38 -3.19 8.97
CA SER A 10 -16.20 -3.57 10.37
C SER A 10 -14.73 -3.86 10.70
N ARG A 11 -14.00 -4.56 9.83
CA ARG A 11 -12.57 -4.82 10.01
C ARG A 11 -11.70 -3.58 9.90
N SER A 12 -12.16 -2.58 9.14
CA SER A 12 -11.49 -1.28 9.07
C SER A 12 -11.92 -0.31 10.19
N GLY A 13 -12.78 -0.74 11.12
CA GLY A 13 -13.25 0.08 12.24
C GLY A 13 -14.23 1.20 11.85
N LEU A 14 -14.75 1.20 10.63
CA LEU A 14 -15.66 2.24 10.14
C LEU A 14 -17.09 2.07 10.66
N ILE A 15 -17.50 0.83 10.91
CA ILE A 15 -18.75 0.45 11.58
C ILE A 15 -18.47 -0.51 12.72
N TYR A 16 -19.34 -0.53 13.73
CA TYR A 16 -19.17 -1.44 14.85
C TYR A 16 -19.32 -2.90 14.40
N PRO A 17 -18.33 -3.78 14.70
CA PRO A 17 -18.39 -5.18 14.35
C PRO A 17 -19.41 -5.92 15.22
N LYS A 18 -19.88 -7.07 14.74
CA LYS A 18 -20.64 -8.01 15.53
C LYS A 18 -19.71 -8.77 16.48
N LEU A 19 -19.97 -8.69 17.78
CA LEU A 19 -19.29 -9.51 18.77
C LEU A 19 -19.94 -10.88 18.88
N ASN A 20 -19.12 -11.90 19.10
CA ASN A 20 -19.59 -13.21 19.56
C ASN A 20 -19.70 -13.18 21.09
N SER A 21 -20.53 -14.02 21.65
CA SER A 21 -20.78 -14.10 23.12
C SER A 21 -19.51 -14.37 23.94
N SER A 22 -18.51 -14.96 23.34
CA SER A 22 -17.16 -15.18 23.95
C SER A 22 -16.24 -13.97 23.92
N GLU A 23 -16.56 -12.94 23.14
CA GLU A 23 -15.73 -11.76 22.94
C GLU A 23 -16.17 -10.56 23.79
N GLY A 24 -17.39 -10.61 24.36
CA GLY A 24 -17.97 -9.54 25.18
C GLY A 24 -19.43 -9.28 24.83
N GLN A 25 -20.01 -8.26 25.48
CA GLN A 25 -21.37 -7.81 25.16
C GLN A 25 -21.33 -6.72 24.11
N GLN A 26 -22.28 -6.73 23.17
CA GLN A 26 -22.37 -5.72 22.10
C GLN A 26 -22.53 -4.30 22.67
N SER A 27 -23.23 -4.16 23.81
CA SER A 27 -23.39 -2.90 24.54
C SER A 27 -22.07 -2.25 24.98
N ASP A 28 -21.03 -3.07 25.23
CA ASP A 28 -19.71 -2.59 25.69
C ASP A 28 -18.86 -1.99 24.57
N LEU A 29 -19.26 -2.26 23.32
CA LEU A 29 -18.54 -1.74 22.13
C LEU A 29 -19.35 -0.63 21.45
N GLY A 30 -20.63 -0.87 21.17
CA GLY A 30 -21.50 0.08 20.49
C GLY A 30 -22.59 -0.60 19.66
N PRO A 31 -23.51 0.16 19.07
CA PRO A 31 -24.62 -0.36 18.27
C PRO A 31 -24.13 -1.08 17.02
N LEU A 32 -24.60 -2.30 16.82
CA LEU A 32 -24.23 -3.12 15.67
C LEU A 32 -24.48 -2.41 14.34
N ASP A 33 -23.50 -2.43 13.46
CA ASP A 33 -23.53 -1.82 12.11
C ASP A 33 -23.67 -0.28 12.08
N ASP A 34 -23.66 0.38 13.22
CA ASP A 34 -23.62 1.82 13.26
C ASP A 34 -22.23 2.38 12.94
N ILE A 35 -22.16 3.61 12.43
CA ILE A 35 -20.90 4.27 12.10
C ILE A 35 -20.16 4.62 13.38
N THR A 36 -18.91 4.18 13.50
CA THR A 36 -18.06 4.44 14.65
C THR A 36 -17.58 5.91 14.68
N PRO A 37 -17.03 6.40 15.81
CA PRO A 37 -16.33 7.68 15.85
C PRO A 37 -15.20 7.77 14.80
N PHE A 38 -14.45 6.67 14.62
CA PHE A 38 -13.40 6.55 13.60
C PHE A 38 -13.97 6.61 12.18
N GLY A 39 -15.09 5.93 11.92
CA GLY A 39 -15.81 6.01 10.64
C GLY A 39 -16.31 7.43 10.32
N ARG A 40 -16.84 8.15 11.31
CA ARG A 40 -17.25 9.55 11.14
C ARG A 40 -16.07 10.47 10.82
N ALA A 41 -14.91 10.22 11.44
CA ALA A 41 -13.69 10.96 11.14
C ALA A 41 -13.18 10.64 9.72
N PHE A 42 -13.25 9.37 9.30
CA PHE A 42 -12.88 8.94 7.93
C PHE A 42 -13.70 9.66 6.85
N LEU A 43 -15.00 9.89 7.06
CA LEU A 43 -15.85 10.59 6.10
C LEU A 43 -15.44 12.07 5.88
N LYS A 44 -14.60 12.62 6.75
CA LYS A 44 -14.07 14.00 6.65
C LYS A 44 -12.67 14.03 6.03
N ALA A 45 -12.08 12.86 5.70
CA ALA A 45 -10.77 12.79 5.08
C ALA A 45 -10.90 13.22 3.60
N ASP A 46 -10.26 14.31 3.24
CA ASP A 46 -10.32 14.97 1.93
C ASP A 46 -9.06 14.74 1.09
N THR A 47 -7.97 14.29 1.71
CA THR A 47 -6.70 14.05 1.04
C THR A 47 -6.34 12.56 1.02
N TYR A 48 -5.62 12.14 -0.02
CA TYR A 48 -5.17 10.75 -0.13
C TYR A 48 -4.27 10.31 1.06
N PRO A 49 -3.28 11.12 1.51
CA PRO A 49 -2.51 10.78 2.70
C PRO A 49 -3.35 10.64 3.98
N ALA A 50 -4.42 11.44 4.14
CA ALA A 50 -5.33 11.30 5.26
C ALA A 50 -6.10 9.96 5.19
N ILE A 51 -6.61 9.59 4.02
CA ILE A 51 -7.28 8.29 3.80
C ILE A 51 -6.32 7.13 4.09
N GLN A 52 -5.08 7.21 3.61
CA GLN A 52 -4.05 6.19 3.90
C GLN A 52 -3.79 6.05 5.39
N GLU A 53 -3.75 7.15 6.15
CA GLU A 53 -3.54 7.12 7.59
C GLU A 53 -4.68 6.40 8.33
N PHE A 54 -5.93 6.58 7.91
CA PHE A 54 -7.05 5.80 8.46
C PHE A 54 -6.85 4.30 8.27
N PHE A 55 -6.50 3.85 7.07
CA PHE A 55 -6.22 2.44 6.83
C PHE A 55 -4.99 1.96 7.59
N LEU A 56 -3.94 2.78 7.70
CA LEU A 56 -2.75 2.43 8.49
C LEU A 56 -3.12 2.22 9.97
N ARG A 57 -3.93 3.09 10.57
CA ARG A 57 -4.42 2.94 11.94
C ARG A 57 -5.19 1.63 12.11
N ALA A 58 -6.13 1.34 11.22
CA ALA A 58 -6.90 0.10 11.25
C ALA A 58 -6.00 -1.14 11.14
N MET A 59 -5.14 -1.21 10.13
CA MET A 59 -4.25 -2.34 9.89
C MET A 59 -3.19 -2.53 10.98
N SER A 60 -2.79 -1.46 11.67
CA SER A 60 -1.81 -1.54 12.76
C SER A 60 -2.36 -2.25 14.00
N VAL A 61 -3.67 -2.36 14.14
CA VAL A 61 -4.38 -3.01 15.26
C VAL A 61 -5.06 -4.31 14.82
N GLU A 62 -5.36 -4.46 13.53
CA GLU A 62 -5.97 -5.70 13.03
C GLU A 62 -5.12 -6.90 13.44
N GLN A 63 -5.77 -7.89 14.07
CA GLN A 63 -5.12 -9.09 14.58
C GLN A 63 -5.66 -10.35 13.90
N VAL A 64 -4.77 -11.29 13.66
CA VAL A 64 -5.09 -12.61 13.11
C VAL A 64 -4.61 -13.68 14.08
N ALA A 65 -5.47 -14.66 14.35
CA ALA A 65 -5.14 -15.78 15.23
C ALA A 65 -4.06 -16.67 14.60
N VAL A 66 -3.13 -17.12 15.43
CA VAL A 66 -2.12 -18.11 15.04
C VAL A 66 -2.66 -19.50 15.37
N ASN A 67 -2.74 -20.39 14.37
CA ASN A 67 -2.98 -21.84 14.52
C ASN A 67 -4.09 -22.26 15.48
N LYS A 68 -5.23 -21.58 15.51
CA LYS A 68 -6.33 -21.83 16.49
C LYS A 68 -5.94 -21.61 17.95
N GLY A 69 -4.81 -20.97 18.21
CA GLY A 69 -4.33 -20.67 19.56
C GLY A 69 -4.87 -19.36 20.10
N THR A 70 -4.42 -19.03 21.31
CA THR A 70 -4.74 -17.78 22.01
C THR A 70 -3.86 -16.62 21.57
N SER A 71 -2.81 -16.87 20.79
CA SER A 71 -1.89 -15.85 20.33
C SER A 71 -2.39 -15.22 19.00
N HIS A 72 -2.30 -13.90 18.94
CA HIS A 72 -2.71 -13.10 17.80
C HIS A 72 -1.55 -12.21 17.37
N PHE A 73 -1.46 -11.91 16.08
CA PHE A 73 -0.44 -11.01 15.54
C PHE A 73 -1.03 -10.06 14.51
N SER A 74 -0.39 -8.90 14.33
CA SER A 74 -0.73 -7.97 13.26
C SER A 74 0.01 -8.33 11.98
N PRO A 75 -0.70 -8.69 10.89
CA PRO A 75 -0.07 -9.01 9.61
C PRO A 75 0.77 -7.85 9.05
N LEU A 76 0.27 -6.61 9.13
CA LEU A 76 1.03 -5.44 8.69
C LEU A 76 2.35 -5.30 9.47
N ARG A 77 2.30 -5.36 10.80
CA ARG A 77 3.49 -5.22 11.64
C ARG A 77 4.49 -6.35 11.42
N TRP A 78 4.00 -7.56 11.17
CA TRP A 78 4.85 -8.71 10.85
C TRP A 78 5.59 -8.51 9.53
N ILE A 79 4.90 -8.09 8.48
CA ILE A 79 5.53 -7.79 7.19
C ILE A 79 6.55 -6.66 7.32
N LEU A 80 6.22 -5.60 8.05
CA LEU A 80 7.17 -4.52 8.32
C LEU A 80 8.40 -5.02 9.07
N ALA A 81 8.25 -5.91 10.05
CA ALA A 81 9.38 -6.49 10.78
C ALA A 81 10.31 -7.31 9.84
N ILE A 82 9.74 -8.13 8.95
CA ILE A 82 10.51 -8.85 7.93
C ILE A 82 11.26 -7.87 7.03
N MET A 83 10.60 -6.83 6.53
CA MET A 83 11.19 -5.88 5.58
C MET A 83 12.27 -5.00 6.23
N VAL A 84 12.07 -4.56 7.48
CA VAL A 84 13.08 -3.82 8.25
C VAL A 84 14.30 -4.70 8.52
N GLU A 85 14.11 -5.98 8.85
CA GLU A 85 15.22 -6.90 9.07
C GLU A 85 15.95 -7.25 7.76
N LEU A 86 15.24 -7.38 6.63
CA LEU A 86 15.85 -7.51 5.31
C LEU A 86 16.74 -6.31 4.99
N GLU A 87 16.26 -5.09 5.25
CA GLU A 87 17.02 -3.86 4.99
C GLU A 87 18.30 -3.79 5.81
N LYS A 88 18.26 -4.15 7.08
CA LYS A 88 19.47 -4.23 7.92
C LYS A 88 20.52 -5.18 7.37
N ARG A 89 20.10 -6.27 6.73
CA ARG A 89 21.02 -7.30 6.22
C ARG A 89 21.46 -7.10 4.78
N THR A 90 20.67 -6.39 3.98
CA THR A 90 20.89 -6.30 2.52
C THR A 90 20.98 -4.87 1.99
N GLY A 91 20.69 -3.86 2.84
CA GLY A 91 20.61 -2.45 2.44
C GLY A 91 19.32 -2.07 1.71
N THR A 92 18.35 -2.98 1.58
CA THR A 92 17.04 -2.70 0.97
C THR A 92 15.92 -3.43 1.69
N SER A 93 14.80 -2.72 1.87
CA SER A 93 13.57 -3.29 2.42
C SER A 93 12.71 -4.04 1.38
N GLU A 94 13.20 -4.21 0.16
CA GLU A 94 12.46 -4.83 -0.92
C GLU A 94 12.08 -6.28 -0.59
N LEU A 95 10.81 -6.62 -0.80
CA LEU A 95 10.25 -7.95 -0.68
C LEU A 95 9.53 -8.30 -1.98
N SER A 96 10.13 -9.19 -2.79
CA SER A 96 9.58 -9.55 -4.09
C SER A 96 8.26 -10.33 -3.95
N ARG A 97 7.48 -10.38 -5.05
CA ARG A 97 6.21 -11.10 -5.10
C ARG A 97 6.33 -12.57 -4.68
N ILE A 98 7.38 -13.26 -5.16
CA ILE A 98 7.61 -14.67 -4.83
C ILE A 98 7.99 -14.86 -3.36
N GLU A 99 8.82 -13.98 -2.80
CA GLU A 99 9.20 -14.00 -1.40
C GLU A 99 8.00 -13.72 -0.50
N PHE A 100 7.17 -12.73 -0.87
CA PHE A 100 5.93 -12.46 -0.17
C PHE A 100 4.97 -13.65 -0.23
N ALA A 101 4.80 -14.27 -1.42
CA ALA A 101 3.95 -15.43 -1.59
C ALA A 101 4.39 -16.64 -0.77
N LEU A 102 5.70 -16.92 -0.69
CA LEU A 102 6.22 -18.08 0.00
C LEU A 102 6.43 -17.87 1.50
N TRP A 103 6.84 -16.67 1.92
CA TRP A 103 7.31 -16.42 3.28
C TRP A 103 6.65 -15.21 3.94
N GLY A 104 6.22 -14.19 3.19
CA GLY A 104 5.59 -13.01 3.77
C GLY A 104 4.23 -13.34 4.41
N HIS A 105 3.24 -13.71 3.58
CA HIS A 105 1.87 -13.92 4.04
C HIS A 105 1.57 -15.32 4.57
N THR A 106 2.55 -16.24 4.53
CA THR A 106 2.39 -17.63 5.00
C THR A 106 3.10 -17.92 6.31
N THR A 107 3.74 -16.94 6.91
CA THR A 107 4.46 -17.06 8.18
C THR A 107 3.88 -16.16 9.26
N THR A 108 4.22 -16.45 10.48
CA THR A 108 3.78 -15.75 11.68
C THR A 108 4.98 -15.46 12.58
N PRO A 109 4.88 -14.61 13.61
CA PRO A 109 5.95 -14.40 14.57
C PRO A 109 6.49 -15.68 15.25
N GLU A 110 5.67 -16.73 15.34
CA GLU A 110 6.08 -18.04 15.89
C GLU A 110 7.15 -18.75 15.02
N ASP A 111 7.18 -18.43 13.72
CA ASP A 111 8.22 -18.95 12.82
C ASP A 111 9.62 -18.35 13.10
N GLY A 112 9.68 -17.27 13.88
CA GLY A 112 10.91 -16.54 14.20
C GLY A 112 11.38 -15.63 13.08
N LEU A 113 11.53 -14.33 13.38
CA LEU A 113 11.88 -13.30 12.39
C LEU A 113 13.17 -13.63 11.63
N SER A 114 14.25 -13.97 12.38
CA SER A 114 15.53 -14.30 11.75
C SER A 114 15.42 -15.50 10.82
N ASN A 115 14.72 -16.56 11.24
CA ASN A 115 14.54 -17.76 10.44
C ASN A 115 13.76 -17.48 9.13
N VAL A 116 12.73 -16.63 9.19
CA VAL A 116 11.96 -16.24 7.98
C VAL A 116 12.84 -15.44 7.02
N VAL A 117 13.62 -14.49 7.53
CA VAL A 117 14.54 -13.69 6.72
C VAL A 117 15.65 -14.56 6.12
N ASP A 118 16.20 -15.51 6.88
CA ASP A 118 17.20 -16.47 6.36
C ASP A 118 16.65 -17.28 5.19
N LYS A 119 15.38 -17.73 5.27
CA LYS A 119 14.70 -18.45 4.16
C LYS A 119 14.52 -17.57 2.93
N ILE A 120 14.19 -16.29 3.12
CA ILE A 120 14.09 -15.33 2.01
C ILE A 120 15.45 -15.13 1.34
N LEU A 121 16.51 -14.95 2.12
CA LEU A 121 17.86 -14.74 1.59
C LEU A 121 18.39 -15.99 0.87
N ASP A 122 18.12 -17.19 1.39
CA ASP A 122 18.43 -18.44 0.72
C ASP A 122 17.67 -18.57 -0.61
N LEU A 123 16.36 -18.24 -0.62
CA LEU A 123 15.56 -18.23 -1.84
C LEU A 123 16.16 -17.28 -2.89
N ARG A 124 16.58 -16.07 -2.52
CA ARG A 124 17.26 -15.10 -3.41
C ARG A 124 18.51 -15.70 -4.02
N LYS A 125 19.37 -16.29 -3.18
CA LYS A 125 20.62 -16.92 -3.62
C LYS A 125 20.37 -18.06 -4.61
N ARG A 126 19.44 -18.96 -4.33
CA ARG A 126 19.11 -20.09 -5.24
C ARG A 126 18.46 -19.58 -6.53
N ARG A 127 17.58 -18.57 -6.45
CA ARG A 127 16.92 -17.99 -7.62
C ARG A 127 17.90 -17.26 -8.55
N SER A 128 18.93 -16.60 -8.01
CA SER A 128 19.93 -15.89 -8.82
C SER A 128 20.80 -16.81 -9.66
N THR A 129 20.98 -18.07 -9.24
CA THR A 129 21.76 -19.08 -9.96
C THR A 129 20.90 -20.02 -10.82
N ALA A 130 19.57 -19.85 -10.80
CA ALA A 130 18.66 -20.70 -11.57
C ALA A 130 18.73 -20.37 -13.07
N SER A 131 18.73 -21.39 -13.92
CA SER A 131 18.74 -21.26 -15.39
C SER A 131 17.47 -20.59 -15.94
N SER A 132 16.35 -20.75 -15.25
CA SER A 132 15.09 -20.04 -15.54
C SER A 132 14.40 -19.69 -14.24
N LYS A 133 14.24 -18.40 -13.96
CA LYS A 133 13.57 -17.87 -12.77
C LYS A 133 12.11 -18.31 -12.72
N ASN A 134 11.40 -18.32 -13.84
CA ASN A 134 10.00 -18.73 -13.91
C ASN A 134 9.79 -20.21 -13.54
N VAL A 135 10.67 -21.09 -14.00
CA VAL A 135 10.62 -22.52 -13.66
C VAL A 135 10.97 -22.72 -12.18
N PHE A 136 11.99 -22.03 -11.71
CA PHE A 136 12.38 -22.04 -10.30
C PHE A 136 11.21 -21.62 -9.41
N ASP A 137 10.59 -20.47 -9.67
CA ASP A 137 9.48 -19.92 -8.89
C ASP A 137 8.29 -20.90 -8.83
N LYS A 138 7.91 -21.51 -9.96
CA LYS A 138 6.85 -22.54 -10.01
C LYS A 138 7.18 -23.76 -9.14
N ASN A 139 8.43 -24.18 -9.13
CA ASN A 139 8.88 -25.32 -8.35
C ASN A 139 8.87 -25.02 -6.85
N GLU A 140 9.33 -23.83 -6.43
CA GLU A 140 9.28 -23.38 -5.05
C GLU A 140 7.83 -23.25 -4.54
N ILE A 141 6.92 -22.68 -5.33
CA ILE A 141 5.49 -22.62 -5.01
C ILE A 141 4.90 -24.03 -4.82
N LYS A 142 5.22 -24.96 -5.72
CA LYS A 142 4.76 -26.35 -5.64
C LYS A 142 5.33 -27.05 -4.41
N LEU A 143 6.59 -26.80 -4.07
CA LEU A 143 7.25 -27.38 -2.89
C LEU A 143 6.58 -26.85 -1.61
N ARG A 144 6.42 -25.55 -1.49
CA ARG A 144 5.77 -24.90 -0.34
C ARG A 144 4.30 -25.32 -0.19
N GLY A 145 3.61 -25.53 -1.32
CA GLY A 145 2.21 -25.99 -1.34
C GLY A 145 1.97 -27.35 -0.70
N LYS A 146 3.00 -28.21 -0.59
CA LYS A 146 2.89 -29.50 0.11
C LYS A 146 2.56 -29.30 1.60
N ASP A 147 3.11 -28.27 2.22
CA ASP A 147 2.87 -27.92 3.63
C ASP A 147 1.40 -27.47 3.86
N TYR A 148 0.71 -27.08 2.79
CA TYR A 148 -0.66 -26.55 2.80
C TYR A 148 -1.66 -27.46 2.08
N LYS A 149 -1.50 -28.78 2.18
CA LYS A 149 -2.40 -29.79 1.61
C LYS A 149 -2.63 -29.63 0.09
N GLY A 150 -1.58 -29.27 -0.64
CA GLY A 150 -1.62 -29.18 -2.10
C GLY A 150 -2.30 -27.95 -2.69
N LYS A 151 -2.69 -26.97 -1.89
CA LYS A 151 -3.34 -25.73 -2.36
C LYS A 151 -2.35 -24.67 -2.87
N SER A 152 -1.30 -25.09 -3.58
CA SER A 152 -0.22 -24.21 -4.05
C SER A 152 -0.68 -23.15 -5.08
N GLY A 153 -1.75 -23.42 -5.85
CA GLY A 153 -2.25 -22.47 -6.85
C GLY A 153 -2.76 -21.14 -6.29
N ASN A 154 -3.21 -21.15 -5.03
CA ASN A 154 -3.80 -19.96 -4.40
C ASN A 154 -2.74 -19.02 -3.76
N PHE A 155 -1.49 -19.45 -3.58
CA PHE A 155 -0.48 -18.63 -2.89
C PHE A 155 -0.21 -17.32 -3.62
N VAL A 156 -0.07 -17.37 -4.92
CA VAL A 156 0.24 -16.20 -5.74
C VAL A 156 -0.95 -15.24 -5.80
N ASP A 157 -2.16 -15.78 -5.96
CA ASP A 157 -3.39 -14.97 -6.01
C ASP A 157 -3.66 -14.27 -4.68
N TYR A 158 -3.51 -15.00 -3.56
CA TYR A 158 -3.63 -14.40 -2.23
C TYR A 158 -2.50 -13.43 -1.92
N ALA A 159 -1.28 -13.68 -2.40
CA ALA A 159 -0.17 -12.76 -2.26
C ALA A 159 -0.46 -11.43 -2.94
N ASP A 160 -0.95 -11.44 -4.19
CA ASP A 160 -1.31 -10.24 -4.92
C ASP A 160 -2.41 -9.44 -4.21
N MET A 161 -3.45 -10.13 -3.75
CA MET A 161 -4.55 -9.49 -3.01
C MET A 161 -4.04 -8.88 -1.70
N ASN A 162 -3.24 -9.60 -0.93
CA ASN A 162 -2.70 -9.12 0.35
C ASN A 162 -1.72 -7.96 0.17
N MET A 163 -0.88 -7.98 -0.87
CA MET A 163 0.01 -6.86 -1.20
C MET A 163 -0.77 -5.61 -1.54
N ARG A 164 -1.85 -5.72 -2.35
CA ARG A 164 -2.75 -4.60 -2.65
C ARG A 164 -3.40 -4.05 -1.38
N TYR A 165 -3.88 -4.92 -0.50
CA TYR A 165 -4.46 -4.53 0.79
C TYR A 165 -3.45 -3.79 1.67
N LEU A 166 -2.26 -4.33 1.85
CA LEU A 166 -1.22 -3.71 2.69
C LEU A 166 -0.77 -2.33 2.16
N ARG A 167 -0.75 -2.13 0.85
CA ARG A 167 -0.39 -0.85 0.21
C ARG A 167 -1.37 0.28 0.51
N ILE A 168 -2.64 -0.02 0.79
CA ILE A 168 -3.65 1.00 1.15
C ILE A 168 -3.22 1.79 2.39
N SER A 169 -2.40 1.20 3.27
CA SER A 169 -1.82 1.87 4.44
C SER A 169 -0.86 3.01 4.09
N GLY A 170 -0.35 3.06 2.86
CA GLY A 170 0.64 4.03 2.41
C GLY A 170 2.02 3.90 3.06
N VAL A 171 2.22 2.97 3.99
CA VAL A 171 3.55 2.67 4.56
C VAL A 171 4.35 1.72 3.68
N LEU A 172 3.65 0.97 2.84
CA LEU A 172 4.23 0.09 1.83
C LEU A 172 3.90 0.59 0.43
N GLN A 173 4.89 0.57 -0.43
CA GLN A 173 4.80 0.91 -1.84
C GLN A 173 5.10 -0.31 -2.70
N ARG A 174 4.64 -0.28 -3.94
CA ARG A 174 5.02 -1.26 -4.95
C ARG A 174 6.48 -1.03 -5.37
N LYS A 175 7.22 -2.11 -5.60
CA LYS A 175 8.51 -2.10 -6.25
C LYS A 175 8.54 -3.22 -7.28
N GLY A 176 8.48 -2.90 -8.54
CA GLY A 176 8.25 -3.89 -9.59
C GLY A 176 6.98 -4.72 -9.33
N ARG A 177 7.13 -6.01 -9.09
CA ARG A 177 6.03 -6.91 -8.68
C ARG A 177 5.97 -7.20 -7.17
N GLY A 178 6.81 -6.55 -6.37
CA GLY A 178 6.90 -6.73 -4.93
C GLY A 178 6.50 -5.50 -4.14
N LEU A 179 7.03 -5.40 -2.92
CA LEU A 179 6.82 -4.32 -1.97
C LEU A 179 8.13 -3.72 -1.53
N ILE A 180 8.10 -2.45 -1.17
CA ILE A 180 9.16 -1.73 -0.46
C ILE A 180 8.53 -0.85 0.62
N ILE A 181 9.24 -0.57 1.70
CA ILE A 181 8.83 0.46 2.67
C ILE A 181 8.91 1.82 1.98
N ALA A 182 7.85 2.62 2.10
CA ALA A 182 7.85 3.98 1.57
C ALA A 182 8.98 4.80 2.23
N PRO A 183 9.92 5.40 1.48
CA PRO A 183 11.04 6.14 2.06
C PRO A 183 10.61 7.23 3.05
N ALA A 184 9.56 7.97 2.70
CA ALA A 184 8.98 9.01 3.57
C ALA A 184 8.39 8.48 4.89
N LYS A 185 8.16 7.16 5.02
CA LYS A 185 7.53 6.52 6.19
C LYS A 185 8.43 5.49 6.88
N HIS A 186 9.72 5.50 6.57
CA HIS A 186 10.67 4.51 7.07
C HIS A 186 10.71 4.45 8.61
N LEU A 187 10.88 5.58 9.29
CA LEU A 187 10.89 5.63 10.76
C LEU A 187 9.58 5.17 11.39
N LEU A 188 8.45 5.47 10.74
CA LEU A 188 7.15 4.97 11.18
C LEU A 188 7.04 3.45 11.02
N ALA A 189 7.53 2.91 9.90
CA ALA A 189 7.59 1.47 9.66
C ALA A 189 8.45 0.75 10.71
N GLU A 190 9.64 1.27 11.04
CA GLU A 190 10.49 0.74 12.10
C GLU A 190 9.81 0.76 13.47
N ALA A 191 9.10 1.84 13.79
CA ALA A 191 8.38 1.95 15.06
C ALA A 191 7.21 0.94 15.14
N LEU A 192 6.49 0.71 14.04
CA LEU A 192 5.42 -0.29 13.96
C LEU A 192 5.95 -1.73 14.02
N ALA A 193 7.11 -1.99 13.44
CA ALA A 193 7.75 -3.30 13.41
C ALA A 193 8.18 -3.84 14.80
N LYS A 194 8.33 -2.96 15.80
CA LYS A 194 8.79 -3.33 17.15
C LYS A 194 7.82 -4.19 17.94
N SER A 195 6.53 -4.21 17.59
CA SER A 195 5.48 -4.96 18.29
C SER A 195 4.57 -5.66 17.31
N THR A 196 4.85 -6.93 17.05
CA THR A 196 4.11 -7.75 16.07
C THR A 196 2.98 -8.56 16.71
N VAL A 197 3.08 -8.89 18.00
CA VAL A 197 2.12 -9.71 18.76
C VAL A 197 1.34 -8.83 19.73
N SER A 198 0.04 -9.07 19.84
CA SER A 198 -0.81 -8.47 20.86
C SER A 198 -1.25 -9.50 21.88
N THR A 199 -1.26 -9.09 23.15
CA THR A 199 -1.79 -9.86 24.27
C THR A 199 -3.11 -9.27 24.81
N ARG A 200 -3.65 -8.26 24.12
CA ARG A 200 -4.90 -7.60 24.54
C ARG A 200 -6.10 -8.50 24.29
N PRO A 201 -7.13 -8.42 25.15
CA PRO A 201 -8.43 -8.99 24.85
C PRO A 201 -8.99 -8.44 23.53
N LEU A 202 -9.68 -9.27 22.76
CA LEU A 202 -10.18 -8.89 21.43
C LEU A 202 -11.16 -7.70 21.50
N ILE A 203 -11.95 -7.60 22.57
CA ILE A 203 -12.85 -6.45 22.79
C ILE A 203 -12.09 -5.12 22.88
N ASP A 204 -10.91 -5.10 23.50
CA ASP A 204 -10.10 -3.88 23.62
C ASP A 204 -9.46 -3.52 22.29
N GLU A 205 -9.13 -4.49 21.45
CA GLU A 205 -8.69 -4.26 20.09
C GLU A 205 -9.80 -3.66 19.24
N TYR A 206 -11.03 -4.18 19.35
CA TYR A 206 -12.18 -3.58 18.67
C TYR A 206 -12.49 -2.16 19.16
N ARG A 207 -12.32 -1.88 20.46
CA ARG A 207 -12.45 -0.50 20.98
C ARG A 207 -11.41 0.45 20.38
N LEU A 208 -10.15 0.01 20.32
CA LEU A 208 -9.10 0.79 19.66
C LEU A 208 -9.43 1.03 18.19
N LEU A 209 -9.84 -0.02 17.48
CA LEU A 209 -10.19 0.06 16.07
C LEU A 209 -11.35 1.05 15.83
N CYS A 210 -12.41 0.98 16.62
CA CYS A 210 -13.60 1.82 16.47
C CYS A 210 -13.38 3.29 16.87
N ASN A 211 -12.38 3.58 17.70
CA ASN A 211 -12.04 4.93 18.16
C ASN A 211 -10.83 5.55 17.46
N GLY A 212 -10.22 4.82 16.53
CA GLY A 212 -8.98 5.22 15.87
C GLY A 212 -7.75 4.77 16.65
N ALA A 213 -7.18 3.66 16.22
CA ALA A 213 -6.01 3.08 16.84
C ALA A 213 -4.83 4.06 16.90
N PRO A 214 -4.09 4.13 18.01
CA PRO A 214 -2.94 5.00 18.11
C PRO A 214 -1.81 4.53 17.20
N LEU A 215 -1.18 5.49 16.53
CA LEU A 215 0.08 5.29 15.81
C LEU A 215 1.26 5.76 16.68
N PRO A 216 2.47 5.27 16.41
CA PRO A 216 3.67 5.82 17.06
C PRO A 216 3.78 7.35 16.92
N THR A 217 3.31 7.91 15.83
CA THR A 217 3.30 9.36 15.55
C THR A 217 2.26 10.15 16.35
N ASP A 218 1.45 9.52 17.17
CA ASP A 218 0.61 10.22 18.16
C ASP A 218 1.39 10.60 19.41
N ASN A 219 2.62 10.09 19.55
CA ASN A 219 3.60 10.59 20.52
C ASN A 219 4.38 11.75 19.90
N GLU A 220 4.47 12.88 20.62
CA GLU A 220 5.07 14.12 20.14
C GLU A 220 6.53 13.95 19.69
N ASN A 221 7.34 13.25 20.47
CA ASN A 221 8.75 13.03 20.14
C ASN A 221 8.93 12.20 18.85
N VAL A 222 8.10 11.18 18.68
CA VAL A 222 8.10 10.35 17.48
C VAL A 222 7.58 11.15 16.28
N ALA A 223 6.51 11.94 16.45
CA ALA A 223 5.98 12.79 15.40
C ALA A 223 7.03 13.80 14.92
N LYS A 224 7.71 14.49 15.86
CA LYS A 224 8.82 15.43 15.55
C LYS A 224 9.98 14.74 14.85
N SER A 225 10.36 13.54 15.28
CA SER A 225 11.44 12.78 14.65
C SER A 225 11.09 12.42 13.20
N VAL A 226 9.87 11.93 12.95
CA VAL A 226 9.39 11.59 11.59
C VAL A 226 9.30 12.84 10.70
N LEU A 227 8.79 13.96 11.22
CA LEU A 227 8.73 15.23 10.47
C LEU A 227 10.12 15.73 10.10
N ASN A 228 11.07 15.73 11.05
CA ASN A 228 12.44 16.17 10.80
C ASN A 228 13.16 15.29 9.78
N ASP A 229 12.96 13.98 9.82
CA ASP A 229 13.52 13.07 8.83
C ASP A 229 12.95 13.36 7.44
N LEU A 230 11.65 13.59 7.32
CA LEU A 230 11.00 13.94 6.06
C LEU A 230 11.53 15.26 5.50
N MET A 231 11.68 16.28 6.33
CA MET A 231 12.29 17.57 5.92
C MET A 231 13.74 17.39 5.46
N ARG A 232 14.51 16.50 6.12
CA ARG A 232 15.87 16.15 5.69
C ARG A 232 15.86 15.51 4.29
N GLN A 233 15.02 14.50 4.07
CA GLN A 233 14.87 13.83 2.77
C GLN A 233 14.50 14.83 1.67
N MET A 234 13.57 15.76 1.92
CA MET A 234 13.18 16.79 0.96
C MET A 234 14.36 17.72 0.61
N LYS A 235 15.14 18.13 1.60
CA LYS A 235 16.36 18.95 1.38
C LYS A 235 17.39 18.20 0.54
N GLU A 236 17.65 16.92 0.84
CA GLU A 236 18.57 16.07 0.07
C GLU A 236 18.12 15.92 -1.39
N ARG A 237 16.80 15.80 -1.62
CA ARG A 237 16.20 15.75 -2.95
C ARG A 237 16.02 17.11 -3.61
N ARG A 238 16.38 18.22 -2.95
CA ARG A 238 16.19 19.62 -3.39
C ARG A 238 14.73 19.97 -3.68
N ILE A 239 13.80 19.38 -2.94
CA ILE A 239 12.38 19.70 -3.02
C ILE A 239 12.09 20.90 -2.13
N ALA A 240 11.57 21.97 -2.73
CA ALA A 240 11.18 23.17 -1.97
C ALA A 240 9.92 22.89 -1.15
N PHE A 241 9.90 23.38 0.10
CA PHE A 241 8.73 23.29 0.98
C PHE A 241 8.70 24.46 1.96
N ASP A 242 7.49 24.80 2.40
CA ASP A 242 7.26 25.79 3.46
C ASP A 242 6.15 25.25 4.38
N ILE A 243 6.44 25.21 5.67
CA ILE A 243 5.51 24.85 6.75
C ILE A 243 5.53 25.88 7.88
N SER A 244 6.08 27.07 7.63
CA SER A 244 6.19 28.15 8.64
C SER A 244 4.83 28.68 9.11
N ASP A 245 3.79 28.48 8.31
CA ASP A 245 2.40 28.83 8.59
C ASP A 245 1.66 27.80 9.48
N LEU A 246 2.27 26.64 9.75
CA LEU A 246 1.65 25.55 10.48
C LEU A 246 2.10 25.52 11.95
N PRO A 247 1.20 25.40 12.93
CA PRO A 247 1.55 25.15 14.31
C PRO A 247 2.13 23.74 14.44
N LEU A 248 3.09 23.56 15.34
CA LEU A 248 3.79 22.29 15.61
C LEU A 248 3.81 21.94 17.10
N ASP A 249 2.82 22.44 17.86
CA ASP A 249 2.77 22.31 19.32
C ASP A 249 2.20 20.96 19.78
N THR A 250 1.37 20.34 18.96
CA THR A 250 0.71 19.06 19.26
C THR A 250 1.05 17.98 18.23
N PRO A 251 1.00 16.68 18.60
CA PRO A 251 1.16 15.58 17.63
C PRO A 251 0.20 15.66 16.44
N ALA A 252 -1.01 16.14 16.66
CA ALA A 252 -2.01 16.30 15.59
C ALA A 252 -1.57 17.35 14.56
N GLU A 253 -1.08 18.49 15.01
CA GLU A 253 -0.56 19.57 14.14
C GLU A 253 0.70 19.13 13.41
N ILE A 254 1.64 18.45 14.10
CA ILE A 254 2.83 17.87 13.47
C ILE A 254 2.45 16.87 12.39
N ASN A 255 1.43 16.06 12.62
CA ASN A 255 0.94 15.11 11.61
C ASN A 255 0.23 15.82 10.42
N ILE A 256 -0.37 16.99 10.62
CA ILE A 256 -0.90 17.82 9.52
C ILE A 256 0.28 18.32 8.65
N ALA A 257 1.31 18.87 9.28
CA ALA A 257 2.53 19.32 8.57
C ALA A 257 3.18 18.17 7.79
N ARG A 258 3.34 17.01 8.43
CA ARG A 258 3.86 15.79 7.78
C ARG A 258 3.07 15.42 6.53
N ARG A 259 1.74 15.37 6.61
CA ARG A 259 0.88 15.04 5.44
C ARG A 259 1.01 16.06 4.32
N ARG A 260 1.17 17.35 4.65
CA ARG A 260 1.44 18.40 3.65
C ARG A 260 2.74 18.13 2.91
N LEU A 261 3.83 17.80 3.64
CA LEU A 261 5.11 17.46 3.03
C LEU A 261 5.05 16.18 2.19
N GLU A 262 4.36 15.14 2.67
CA GLU A 262 4.11 13.91 1.89
C GLU A 262 3.36 14.20 0.58
N SER A 263 2.40 15.12 0.59
CA SER A 263 1.69 15.58 -0.62
C SER A 263 2.61 16.29 -1.60
N ILE A 264 3.50 17.17 -1.11
CA ILE A 264 4.48 17.87 -1.96
C ILE A 264 5.44 16.88 -2.62
N ILE A 265 5.91 15.88 -1.86
CA ILE A 265 6.76 14.81 -2.42
C ILE A 265 6.00 14.07 -3.52
N ALA A 266 4.77 13.64 -3.28
CA ALA A 266 3.97 12.91 -4.25
C ALA A 266 3.73 13.71 -5.54
N GLN A 267 3.44 15.00 -5.43
CA GLN A 267 3.30 15.90 -6.59
C GLN A 267 4.62 16.05 -7.35
N THR A 268 5.75 16.21 -6.64
CA THR A 268 7.08 16.29 -7.24
C THR A 268 7.44 15.01 -7.98
N ASP A 269 7.16 13.87 -7.39
CA ASP A 269 7.40 12.55 -8.01
C ASP A 269 6.54 12.38 -9.27
N GLU A 270 5.29 12.86 -9.26
CA GLU A 270 4.40 12.83 -10.41
C GLU A 270 4.89 13.74 -11.56
N ILE A 271 5.44 14.91 -11.24
CA ILE A 271 6.08 15.80 -12.24
C ILE A 271 7.31 15.10 -12.86
N GLN A 272 8.15 14.46 -12.06
CA GLN A 272 9.30 13.70 -12.56
C GLN A 272 8.87 12.51 -13.44
N TYR A 273 7.81 11.80 -13.02
CA TYR A 273 7.22 10.73 -13.83
C TYR A 273 6.71 11.26 -15.17
N ALA A 274 6.03 12.41 -15.17
CA ALA A 274 5.52 13.03 -16.38
C ALA A 274 6.64 13.38 -17.37
N GLN A 275 7.75 13.95 -16.90
CA GLN A 275 8.91 14.30 -17.71
C GLN A 275 9.53 13.10 -18.43
N ALA A 276 9.42 11.91 -17.85
CA ALA A 276 9.95 10.68 -18.45
C ALA A 276 9.02 10.07 -19.51
N GLN A 277 7.78 10.56 -19.69
CA GLN A 277 6.80 9.88 -20.56
C GLN A 277 7.12 10.03 -22.05
N CYS A 278 7.79 11.10 -22.47
CA CYS A 278 8.21 11.28 -23.86
C CYS A 278 9.13 10.13 -24.34
N ASP A 279 9.96 9.57 -23.46
CA ASP A 279 10.83 8.43 -23.77
C ASP A 279 10.12 7.07 -23.69
N GLN A 280 8.89 7.02 -23.17
CA GLN A 280 8.12 5.79 -22.94
C GLN A 280 7.02 5.55 -23.97
N TRP A 281 7.04 6.23 -25.12
CA TRP A 281 6.02 6.15 -26.16
C TRP A 281 5.74 4.71 -26.63
N LYS A 282 6.75 3.84 -26.67
CA LYS A 282 6.60 2.43 -27.06
C LYS A 282 5.75 1.66 -26.07
N GLU A 283 6.03 1.82 -24.77
CA GLU A 283 5.24 1.16 -23.70
C GLU A 283 3.80 1.67 -23.71
N ILE A 284 3.60 2.99 -23.88
CA ILE A 284 2.26 3.60 -24.01
C ILE A 284 1.50 2.97 -25.19
N SER A 285 2.15 2.80 -26.36
CA SER A 285 1.57 2.15 -27.53
C SER A 285 1.22 0.68 -27.27
N ASP A 286 2.07 -0.04 -26.53
CA ASP A 286 1.81 -1.43 -26.17
C ASP A 286 0.61 -1.56 -25.22
N TYR A 287 0.44 -0.65 -24.25
CA TYR A 287 -0.77 -0.57 -23.43
C TYR A 287 -2.02 -0.27 -24.26
N MET A 288 -1.98 0.68 -25.21
CA MET A 288 -3.08 0.95 -26.13
C MET A 288 -3.46 -0.30 -26.92
N SER A 289 -2.46 -1.06 -27.41
CA SER A 289 -2.68 -2.29 -28.15
C SER A 289 -3.37 -3.38 -27.30
N LEU A 290 -3.03 -3.46 -26.01
CA LEU A 290 -3.72 -4.36 -25.07
C LEU A 290 -5.15 -3.92 -24.79
N LEU A 291 -5.39 -2.61 -24.65
CA LEU A 291 -6.73 -2.06 -24.44
C LEU A 291 -7.65 -2.30 -25.62
N ILE A 292 -7.17 -2.15 -26.86
CA ILE A 292 -7.94 -2.48 -28.10
C ILE A 292 -8.36 -3.96 -28.12
N LYS A 293 -7.54 -4.86 -27.55
CA LYS A 293 -7.85 -6.29 -27.43
C LYS A 293 -8.76 -6.62 -26.24
N GLY A 294 -9.18 -5.64 -25.45
CA GLY A 294 -10.00 -5.84 -24.25
C GLY A 294 -9.22 -6.37 -23.05
N GLY A 295 -7.95 -6.04 -22.96
CA GLY A 295 -7.04 -6.48 -21.92
C GLY A 295 -6.11 -7.61 -22.34
N GLY A 296 -5.16 -7.95 -21.48
CA GLY A 296 -4.18 -9.00 -21.71
C GLY A 296 -2.79 -8.65 -21.20
N LYS A 297 -1.78 -9.38 -21.68
CA LYS A 297 -0.41 -9.25 -21.23
C LYS A 297 0.58 -9.29 -22.41
N THR A 298 1.57 -8.41 -22.37
CA THR A 298 2.75 -8.44 -23.23
C THR A 298 3.99 -8.70 -22.39
N VAL A 299 4.77 -9.70 -22.74
CA VAL A 299 5.99 -10.09 -22.02
C VAL A 299 7.18 -9.65 -22.84
N TYR A 300 8.04 -8.81 -22.29
CA TYR A 300 9.29 -8.38 -22.93
C TYR A 300 10.44 -9.34 -22.62
N ASP A 301 10.54 -9.78 -21.34
CA ASP A 301 11.50 -10.76 -20.87
C ASP A 301 10.99 -11.51 -19.63
N GLU A 302 11.84 -12.29 -18.92
CA GLU A 302 11.44 -13.08 -17.75
C GLU A 302 10.93 -12.22 -16.57
N ASP A 303 11.44 -11.01 -16.42
CA ASP A 303 11.12 -10.12 -15.30
C ASP A 303 10.23 -8.94 -15.71
N ASN A 304 10.15 -8.61 -17.02
CA ASN A 304 9.46 -7.45 -17.54
C ASN A 304 8.25 -7.81 -18.39
N ALA A 305 7.10 -7.37 -17.96
CA ALA A 305 5.86 -7.53 -18.70
C ALA A 305 4.89 -6.40 -18.35
N ILE A 306 4.10 -5.98 -19.31
CA ILE A 306 2.93 -5.13 -19.08
C ILE A 306 1.67 -5.96 -19.10
N GLU A 307 0.68 -5.58 -18.30
CA GLU A 307 -0.59 -6.28 -18.20
C GLU A 307 -1.73 -5.28 -18.00
N VAL A 308 -2.81 -5.47 -18.74
CA VAL A 308 -4.08 -4.79 -18.54
C VAL A 308 -5.09 -5.84 -18.09
N PRO A 309 -5.48 -5.86 -16.79
CA PRO A 309 -6.51 -6.76 -16.29
C PRO A 309 -7.85 -6.46 -16.97
N LYS A 310 -8.58 -7.50 -17.36
CA LYS A 310 -9.86 -7.33 -18.11
C LYS A 310 -10.89 -6.51 -17.35
N ASP A 311 -10.93 -6.64 -16.02
CA ASP A 311 -11.88 -5.94 -15.16
C ASP A 311 -11.45 -4.51 -14.82
N GLU A 312 -10.22 -4.12 -15.19
CA GLU A 312 -9.63 -2.81 -14.91
C GLU A 312 -9.42 -1.95 -16.17
N THR A 313 -9.88 -2.43 -17.33
CA THR A 313 -9.69 -1.75 -18.64
C THR A 313 -10.12 -0.28 -18.65
N PRO A 314 -11.21 0.17 -17.99
CA PRO A 314 -11.57 1.60 -17.96
C PRO A 314 -10.50 2.45 -17.27
N ALA A 315 -10.01 2.03 -16.12
CA ALA A 315 -8.96 2.76 -15.37
C ALA A 315 -7.65 2.81 -16.15
N TYR A 316 -7.29 1.71 -16.81
CA TYR A 316 -6.10 1.66 -17.66
C TYR A 316 -6.24 2.50 -18.93
N LEU A 317 -7.45 2.66 -19.49
CA LEU A 317 -7.69 3.53 -20.63
C LEU A 317 -7.44 4.99 -20.27
N GLU A 318 -8.06 5.49 -19.21
CA GLU A 318 -7.86 6.86 -18.72
C GLU A 318 -6.38 7.13 -18.41
N TRP A 319 -5.74 6.20 -17.72
CA TRP A 319 -4.33 6.28 -17.39
C TRP A 319 -3.41 6.28 -18.63
N THR A 320 -3.69 5.44 -19.62
CA THR A 320 -2.86 5.37 -20.83
C THR A 320 -3.03 6.65 -21.68
N LEU A 321 -4.24 7.20 -21.75
CA LEU A 321 -4.51 8.50 -22.40
C LEU A 321 -3.80 9.65 -21.66
N TRP A 322 -3.83 9.66 -20.33
CA TRP A 322 -3.08 10.63 -19.53
C TRP A 322 -1.57 10.55 -19.83
N ARG A 323 -0.97 9.35 -19.84
CA ARG A 323 0.44 9.17 -20.20
C ARG A 323 0.75 9.66 -21.62
N ALA A 324 -0.15 9.37 -22.56
CA ALA A 324 0.00 9.85 -23.93
C ALA A 324 -0.03 11.38 -24.00
N SER A 325 -0.91 12.04 -23.24
CA SER A 325 -0.97 13.51 -23.16
C SER A 325 0.32 14.10 -22.55
N LEU A 326 0.85 13.46 -21.51
CA LEU A 326 2.13 13.85 -20.90
C LEU A 326 3.31 13.68 -21.87
N ALA A 327 3.27 12.66 -22.73
CA ALA A 327 4.32 12.39 -23.71
C ALA A 327 4.36 13.41 -24.86
N ILE A 328 3.29 14.19 -25.06
CA ILE A 328 3.25 15.28 -26.07
C ILE A 328 4.09 16.51 -25.63
N ASP A 329 4.37 16.66 -24.34
CA ASP A 329 5.24 17.68 -23.74
C ASP A 329 4.86 19.15 -24.02
N HIS A 330 3.55 19.44 -24.08
CA HIS A 330 3.02 20.80 -24.28
C HIS A 330 1.83 21.09 -23.36
N LEU A 331 1.72 20.38 -22.23
CA LEU A 331 0.68 20.63 -21.22
C LEU A 331 0.97 21.88 -20.42
N VAL A 332 -0.04 22.75 -20.26
CA VAL A 332 0.00 23.96 -19.44
C VAL A 332 -0.25 23.60 -17.97
N ASN A 333 -1.19 22.69 -17.71
CA ASN A 333 -1.50 22.27 -16.35
C ASN A 333 -0.52 21.22 -15.81
N MET A 334 -0.45 21.15 -14.48
CA MET A 334 0.39 20.18 -13.80
C MET A 334 -0.17 18.75 -13.98
N PRO A 335 0.68 17.70 -14.03
CA PRO A 335 0.25 16.32 -14.27
C PRO A 335 -0.88 15.84 -13.36
N TYR A 336 -0.84 16.23 -12.07
CA TYR A 336 -1.84 15.86 -11.07
C TYR A 336 -3.18 16.64 -11.21
N GLU A 337 -3.21 17.73 -11.96
CA GLU A 337 -4.42 18.52 -12.27
C GLU A 337 -5.17 17.97 -13.50
N VAL A 338 -4.45 17.30 -14.38
CA VAL A 338 -4.97 16.74 -15.64
C VAL A 338 -5.93 15.58 -15.40
N ARG A 339 -5.68 14.78 -14.37
CA ARG A 339 -6.37 13.50 -14.16
C ARG A 339 -7.49 13.56 -13.11
N GLY A 340 -8.62 12.92 -13.41
CA GLY A 340 -9.70 12.66 -12.46
C GLY A 340 -9.58 11.34 -11.69
N PHE A 341 -8.74 10.42 -12.15
CA PHE A 341 -8.53 9.10 -11.56
C PHE A 341 -7.39 9.09 -10.52
N LYS A 342 -7.26 7.99 -9.77
CA LYS A 342 -6.23 7.85 -8.72
C LYS A 342 -5.09 6.94 -9.18
N LEU A 343 -3.87 7.33 -8.79
CA LEU A 343 -2.64 6.57 -9.01
C LEU A 343 -2.15 5.95 -7.70
N ASP A 344 -1.45 4.84 -7.83
CA ASP A 344 -0.62 4.31 -6.75
C ASP A 344 0.79 4.94 -6.78
N SER A 345 1.66 4.47 -5.87
CA SER A 345 3.03 4.97 -5.74
C SER A 345 3.96 4.64 -6.92
N ASP A 346 3.55 3.77 -7.81
CA ASP A 346 4.26 3.45 -9.06
C ASP A 346 3.58 4.10 -10.27
N PHE A 347 2.72 5.07 -10.02
CA PHE A 347 1.93 5.75 -11.04
C PHE A 347 1.03 4.84 -11.87
N MET A 348 0.66 3.67 -11.32
CA MET A 348 -0.30 2.77 -11.94
C MET A 348 -1.74 3.16 -11.53
N PRO A 349 -2.74 2.94 -12.39
CA PRO A 349 -4.11 3.30 -12.08
C PRO A 349 -4.66 2.44 -10.94
N VAL A 350 -5.31 3.08 -9.97
CA VAL A 350 -6.00 2.40 -8.85
C VAL A 350 -7.49 2.26 -9.13
N SER A 351 -8.07 3.28 -9.74
CA SER A 351 -9.49 3.33 -10.09
C SER A 351 -9.70 4.29 -11.25
N ALA A 352 -10.75 4.08 -12.03
CA ALA A 352 -11.25 5.08 -12.97
C ALA A 352 -11.72 6.35 -12.26
N ALA A 353 -11.86 7.44 -13.00
CA ALA A 353 -12.41 8.69 -12.49
C ALA A 353 -13.82 8.47 -11.91
N GLY A 354 -14.14 9.18 -10.82
CA GLY A 354 -15.46 9.13 -10.20
C GLY A 354 -16.49 9.88 -11.05
N GLY A 355 -17.72 9.36 -11.15
CA GLY A 355 -18.78 10.00 -11.90
C GLY A 355 -19.00 11.47 -11.52
N GLY A 356 -19.20 12.32 -12.51
CA GLY A 356 -19.46 13.76 -12.36
C GLY A 356 -18.23 14.68 -12.52
N LYS A 357 -17.03 14.15 -12.71
CA LYS A 357 -15.85 14.89 -13.18
C LYS A 357 -15.39 14.31 -14.50
N GLY A 358 -14.84 15.15 -15.39
CA GLY A 358 -14.18 14.68 -16.61
C GLY A 358 -13.03 13.72 -16.23
N ASP A 359 -12.82 12.70 -17.07
CA ASP A 359 -11.80 11.69 -16.82
C ASP A 359 -10.39 12.29 -16.94
N LEU A 360 -10.22 13.19 -17.90
CA LEU A 360 -9.00 13.95 -18.16
C LEU A 360 -9.37 15.40 -18.50
N TYR A 361 -8.55 16.34 -18.08
CA TYR A 361 -8.60 17.74 -18.44
C TYR A 361 -7.19 18.20 -18.84
N CYS A 362 -6.90 18.12 -20.14
CA CYS A 362 -5.60 18.49 -20.69
C CYS A 362 -5.68 19.87 -21.34
N GLU A 363 -5.00 20.84 -20.81
CA GLU A 363 -4.87 22.16 -21.36
C GLU A 363 -3.51 22.30 -22.08
N PHE A 364 -3.55 22.56 -23.37
CA PHE A 364 -2.40 22.84 -24.21
C PHE A 364 -2.43 24.32 -24.59
N GLU A 365 -1.31 24.87 -25.08
CA GLU A 365 -1.22 26.29 -25.44
C GLU A 365 -2.33 26.73 -26.40
N ASP A 366 -2.70 25.90 -27.37
CA ASP A 366 -3.62 26.25 -28.46
C ASP A 366 -5.01 25.55 -28.37
N PHE A 367 -5.18 24.55 -27.47
CA PHE A 367 -6.43 23.78 -27.37
C PHE A 367 -6.57 23.05 -26.04
N THR A 368 -7.78 22.62 -25.73
CA THR A 368 -8.11 21.83 -24.52
C THR A 368 -8.77 20.51 -24.92
N ILE A 369 -8.41 19.44 -24.25
CA ILE A 369 -9.08 18.11 -24.33
C ILE A 369 -9.81 17.85 -23.01
N LEU A 370 -11.09 17.47 -23.10
CA LEU A 370 -11.96 17.13 -21.98
C LEU A 370 -12.25 15.64 -21.99
#